data_dddaddf17b3c8aa30411c99c1e93c024
#
_entry.id   dddaddf17b3c8aa30411c99c1e93c024
#
_cell.length_a   1.000
_cell.length_b   1.000
_cell.length_c   1.000
_cell.angle_alpha   90.00
_cell.angle_beta   90.00
_cell.angle_gamma   90.00
#
_symmetry.space_group_name_H-M   'P 1'
#
loop_
_entity.id
_entity.type
_entity.pdbx_description
1 polymer ?
#
loop_
_entity_poly.entity_id
_entity_poly.type
_entity_poly.pdbx_seq_one_letter_code
_entity_poly.pdbx_strand_id
1 'polypeptide(L)'
;MTDLARSQLAQRLGAATSMLTDQASPVVVVDLDAFDANAADLLRRANGTPIRVASKSLRIPALLERALALPGFAGVLGYALREALWLVEQQVSTDIVVAYPTTDAGGIRKLLADDVSARAITLMIDSTTHLDLLDSYRDGSSVPIRIALDVDAGFRLGRSHIGPKRSPLQDLDQVLTVAKQVIARPGFDLVGVMTYEGQVAGVQDSIPGQRLKSAVVRRMKIASMAQLAERRGRIATGLAEIVELEFWNGGGSGSLEATSTDAAVTELAAGSGLLVPTLFDHYRSFEPRPAAFYGLPVVRRPNAEVVTVAGGGFLASGPAGVDRAPTPWAP
;
A
#
# COMPACT_ATOMS: atom_id res chain seq x y z
N MET A 1 -6.24 17.12 -17.06
CA MET A 1 -6.96 16.56 -18.22
C MET A 1 -7.92 17.63 -18.77
N THR A 2 -8.00 17.77 -20.08
CA THR A 2 -8.90 18.73 -20.75
C THR A 2 -10.35 18.26 -20.72
N ASP A 3 -11.32 19.17 -20.88
CA ASP A 3 -12.75 18.82 -20.93
C ASP A 3 -13.07 17.86 -22.09
N LEU A 4 -12.36 18.02 -23.22
CA LEU A 4 -12.49 17.10 -24.36
C LEU A 4 -12.07 15.67 -23.98
N ALA A 5 -10.95 15.51 -23.27
CA ALA A 5 -10.47 14.21 -22.84
C ALA A 5 -11.42 13.57 -21.81
N ARG A 6 -12.06 14.37 -20.94
CA ARG A 6 -13.10 13.90 -20.02
C ARG A 6 -14.32 13.37 -20.77
N SER A 7 -14.81 14.13 -21.76
CA SER A 7 -15.96 13.72 -22.57
C SER A 7 -15.69 12.45 -23.36
N GLN A 8 -14.50 12.30 -23.95
CA GLN A 8 -14.11 11.08 -24.67
C GLN A 8 -14.04 9.88 -23.73
N LEU A 9 -13.47 10.03 -22.54
CA LEU A 9 -13.44 8.98 -21.54
C LEU A 9 -14.86 8.60 -21.10
N ALA A 10 -15.74 9.58 -20.82
CA ALA A 10 -17.12 9.32 -20.45
C ALA A 10 -17.87 8.52 -21.54
N GLN A 11 -17.67 8.85 -22.82
CA GLN A 11 -18.24 8.10 -23.94
C GLN A 11 -17.73 6.65 -23.99
N ARG A 12 -16.42 6.42 -23.81
CA ARG A 12 -15.84 5.06 -23.74
C ARG A 12 -16.43 4.26 -22.59
N LEU A 13 -16.49 4.84 -21.38
CA LEU A 13 -17.06 4.17 -20.21
C LEU A 13 -18.55 3.88 -20.39
N GLY A 14 -19.31 4.84 -20.93
CA GLY A 14 -20.73 4.65 -21.26
C GLY A 14 -20.94 3.55 -22.28
N ALA A 15 -20.15 3.49 -23.36
CA ALA A 15 -20.23 2.44 -24.37
C ALA A 15 -19.89 1.06 -23.76
N ALA A 16 -18.85 0.95 -22.93
CA ALA A 16 -18.49 -0.29 -22.28
C ALA A 16 -19.60 -0.80 -21.32
N THR A 17 -20.22 0.10 -20.56
CA THR A 17 -21.28 -0.28 -19.62
C THR A 17 -22.61 -0.60 -20.31
N SER A 18 -22.92 0.03 -21.44
CA SER A 18 -24.15 -0.22 -22.19
C SER A 18 -24.22 -1.64 -22.79
N MET A 19 -23.08 -2.32 -22.92
CA MET A 19 -23.00 -3.71 -23.39
C MET A 19 -23.37 -4.75 -22.31
N LEU A 20 -23.46 -4.33 -21.05
CA LEU A 20 -23.81 -5.23 -19.94
C LEU A 20 -25.34 -5.43 -19.92
N THR A 21 -25.81 -6.66 -20.06
CA THR A 21 -27.23 -6.98 -20.12
C THR A 21 -27.91 -7.11 -18.76
N ASP A 22 -27.13 -7.36 -17.71
CA ASP A 22 -27.62 -7.46 -16.32
C ASP A 22 -26.69 -6.62 -15.43
N GLN A 23 -27.04 -5.34 -15.27
CA GLN A 23 -26.22 -4.39 -14.54
C GLN A 23 -26.69 -4.24 -13.10
N ALA A 24 -25.93 -4.80 -12.17
CA ALA A 24 -26.03 -4.36 -10.78
C ALA A 24 -25.47 -2.94 -10.64
N SER A 25 -26.19 -2.06 -9.97
CA SER A 25 -25.74 -0.70 -9.69
C SER A 25 -25.18 -0.60 -8.26
N PRO A 26 -24.05 0.10 -8.04
CA PRO A 26 -23.18 0.80 -9.01
C PRO A 26 -22.36 -0.14 -9.89
N VAL A 27 -22.08 0.27 -11.13
CA VAL A 27 -21.14 -0.43 -12.02
C VAL A 27 -19.75 0.11 -11.80
N VAL A 28 -18.80 -0.76 -11.47
CA VAL A 28 -17.37 -0.38 -11.37
C VAL A 28 -16.69 -0.67 -12.71
N VAL A 29 -15.98 0.33 -13.22
CA VAL A 29 -15.25 0.23 -14.50
C VAL A 29 -13.79 0.59 -14.24
N VAL A 30 -12.87 -0.21 -14.80
CA VAL A 30 -11.44 0.08 -14.79
C VAL A 30 -10.97 0.37 -16.22
N ASP A 31 -10.38 1.55 -16.41
CA ASP A 31 -9.66 1.91 -17.65
C ASP A 31 -8.27 1.30 -17.61
N LEU A 32 -8.08 0.20 -18.37
CA LEU A 32 -6.81 -0.53 -18.37
C LEU A 32 -5.68 0.25 -19.03
N ASP A 33 -5.96 1.13 -19.99
CA ASP A 33 -4.94 1.99 -20.60
C ASP A 33 -4.38 2.99 -19.57
N ALA A 34 -5.27 3.57 -18.76
CA ALA A 34 -4.87 4.45 -17.65
C ALA A 34 -4.12 3.66 -16.56
N PHE A 35 -4.57 2.46 -16.23
CA PHE A 35 -3.91 1.57 -15.27
C PHE A 35 -2.47 1.26 -15.70
N ASP A 36 -2.26 0.87 -16.95
CA ASP A 36 -0.93 0.54 -17.49
C ASP A 36 -0.01 1.77 -17.54
N ALA A 37 -0.56 2.92 -17.94
CA ALA A 37 0.19 4.17 -17.92
C ALA A 37 0.59 4.60 -16.49
N ASN A 38 -0.27 4.35 -15.50
CA ASN A 38 0.06 4.56 -14.10
C ASN A 38 1.13 3.58 -13.60
N ALA A 39 1.05 2.32 -14.00
CA ALA A 39 2.06 1.31 -13.67
C ALA A 39 3.44 1.72 -14.21
N ALA A 40 3.51 2.16 -15.47
CA ALA A 40 4.75 2.68 -16.06
C ALA A 40 5.29 3.92 -15.32
N ASP A 41 4.40 4.83 -14.87
CA ASP A 41 4.81 6.00 -14.08
C ASP A 41 5.35 5.59 -12.71
N LEU A 42 4.72 4.65 -12.00
CA LEU A 42 5.22 4.12 -10.74
C LEU A 42 6.61 3.50 -10.89
N LEU A 43 6.84 2.68 -11.92
CA LEU A 43 8.14 2.06 -12.21
C LEU A 43 9.21 3.12 -12.51
N ARG A 44 8.89 4.12 -13.32
CA ARG A 44 9.80 5.24 -13.61
C ARG A 44 10.20 5.99 -12.33
N ARG A 45 9.23 6.23 -11.43
CA ARG A 45 9.43 6.94 -10.16
C ARG A 45 10.15 6.10 -9.11
N ALA A 46 10.07 4.78 -9.21
CA ALA A 46 10.79 3.84 -8.36
C ALA A 46 12.29 3.75 -8.69
N ASN A 47 12.73 4.32 -9.81
CA ASN A 47 14.13 4.44 -10.19
C ASN A 47 14.91 3.10 -10.12
N GLY A 48 14.30 2.02 -10.63
CA GLY A 48 14.90 0.68 -10.64
C GLY A 48 14.69 -0.15 -9.36
N THR A 49 14.22 0.45 -8.28
CA THR A 49 13.85 -0.30 -7.05
C THR A 49 12.55 -1.08 -7.31
N PRO A 50 12.50 -2.39 -7.02
CA PRO A 50 11.29 -3.18 -7.25
C PRO A 50 10.11 -2.69 -6.42
N ILE A 51 8.90 -2.83 -6.96
CA ILE A 51 7.66 -2.42 -6.31
C ILE A 51 6.86 -3.65 -5.91
N ARG A 52 6.59 -3.81 -4.61
CA ARG A 52 5.62 -4.76 -4.07
C ARG A 52 4.21 -4.19 -4.19
N VAL A 53 3.30 -4.93 -4.84
CA VAL A 53 1.94 -4.45 -5.12
C VAL A 53 1.06 -4.51 -3.88
N ALA A 54 0.54 -3.38 -3.41
CA ALA A 54 -0.34 -3.34 -2.25
C ALA A 54 -1.78 -3.75 -2.61
N SER A 55 -2.17 -4.98 -2.26
CA SER A 55 -3.47 -5.58 -2.59
C SER A 55 -4.66 -4.80 -2.03
N LYS A 56 -4.51 -4.19 -0.85
CA LYS A 56 -5.52 -3.35 -0.20
C LYS A 56 -6.17 -2.33 -1.13
N SER A 57 -5.39 -1.77 -2.04
CA SER A 57 -5.86 -0.71 -2.93
C SER A 57 -6.49 -1.22 -4.23
N LEU A 58 -6.20 -2.45 -4.63
CA LEU A 58 -6.72 -3.05 -5.87
C LEU A 58 -7.89 -3.99 -5.59
N ARG A 59 -7.71 -4.96 -4.70
CA ARG A 59 -8.69 -5.97 -4.28
C ARG A 59 -9.30 -6.79 -5.43
N ILE A 60 -8.63 -6.82 -6.57
CA ILE A 60 -9.04 -7.53 -7.78
C ILE A 60 -7.83 -8.35 -8.24
N PRO A 61 -7.89 -9.70 -8.19
CA PRO A 61 -6.76 -10.57 -8.55
C PRO A 61 -6.21 -10.28 -9.93
N ALA A 62 -7.07 -10.17 -10.93
CA ALA A 62 -6.66 -9.88 -12.31
C ALA A 62 -5.86 -8.57 -12.46
N LEU A 63 -6.10 -7.56 -11.61
CA LEU A 63 -5.30 -6.33 -11.60
C LEU A 63 -3.96 -6.53 -10.88
N LEU A 64 -3.91 -7.38 -9.84
CA LEU A 64 -2.66 -7.77 -9.20
C LEU A 64 -1.77 -8.54 -10.18
N GLU A 65 -2.33 -9.55 -10.85
CA GLU A 65 -1.65 -10.33 -11.88
C GLU A 65 -1.15 -9.45 -13.03
N ARG A 66 -1.99 -8.50 -13.50
CA ARG A 66 -1.60 -7.55 -14.55
C ARG A 66 -0.42 -6.69 -14.13
N ALA A 67 -0.40 -6.19 -12.91
CA ALA A 67 0.74 -5.41 -12.40
C ALA A 67 1.99 -6.29 -12.25
N LEU A 68 1.85 -7.48 -11.65
CA LEU A 68 2.96 -8.42 -11.42
C LEU A 68 3.57 -8.98 -12.71
N ALA A 69 2.82 -8.97 -13.82
CA ALA A 69 3.36 -9.34 -15.14
C ALA A 69 4.33 -8.29 -15.71
N LEU A 70 4.38 -7.08 -15.16
CA LEU A 70 5.27 -6.03 -15.63
C LEU A 70 6.62 -6.12 -14.90
N PRO A 71 7.77 -6.13 -15.64
CA PRO A 71 9.09 -6.10 -15.01
C PRO A 71 9.27 -4.90 -14.08
N GLY A 72 9.72 -5.16 -12.85
CA GLY A 72 9.90 -4.14 -11.83
C GLY A 72 8.80 -4.13 -10.76
N PHE A 73 7.68 -4.85 -10.98
CA PHE A 73 6.79 -5.24 -9.88
C PHE A 73 7.16 -6.64 -9.38
N ALA A 74 7.26 -6.82 -8.06
CA ALA A 74 7.67 -8.08 -7.45
C ALA A 74 6.96 -8.29 -6.10
N GLY A 75 6.21 -9.39 -6.00
CA GLY A 75 5.50 -9.76 -4.77
C GLY A 75 4.28 -8.87 -4.45
N VAL A 76 3.57 -9.25 -3.40
CA VAL A 76 2.35 -8.59 -2.93
C VAL A 76 2.53 -8.11 -1.51
N LEU A 77 2.08 -6.89 -1.21
CA LEU A 77 1.86 -6.41 0.15
C LEU A 77 0.39 -6.68 0.50
N GLY A 78 0.14 -7.80 1.17
CA GLY A 78 -1.19 -8.27 1.56
C GLY A 78 -1.77 -7.46 2.73
N TYR A 79 -3.10 -7.32 2.77
CA TYR A 79 -3.77 -6.57 3.83
C TYR A 79 -4.01 -7.42 5.09
N ALA A 80 -4.36 -8.70 4.92
CA ALA A 80 -4.66 -9.61 6.01
C ALA A 80 -4.18 -11.03 5.69
N LEU A 81 -3.92 -11.84 6.73
CA LEU A 81 -3.42 -13.21 6.55
C LEU A 81 -4.38 -14.08 5.72
N ARG A 82 -5.71 -13.98 5.92
CA ARG A 82 -6.67 -14.75 5.11
C ARG A 82 -6.65 -14.36 3.65
N GLU A 83 -6.46 -13.08 3.33
CA GLU A 83 -6.27 -12.63 1.96
C GLU A 83 -4.98 -13.22 1.37
N ALA A 84 -3.87 -13.18 2.12
CA ALA A 84 -2.59 -13.73 1.67
C ALA A 84 -2.69 -15.24 1.38
N LEU A 85 -3.28 -16.02 2.28
CA LEU A 85 -3.54 -17.45 2.09
C LEU A 85 -4.40 -17.71 0.84
N TRP A 86 -5.43 -16.92 0.63
CA TRP A 86 -6.28 -17.04 -0.55
C TRP A 86 -5.54 -16.68 -1.84
N LEU A 87 -4.70 -15.63 -1.84
CA LEU A 87 -3.90 -15.24 -3.00
C LEU A 87 -2.86 -16.33 -3.37
N VAL A 88 -2.28 -17.03 -2.38
CA VAL A 88 -1.42 -18.20 -2.63
C VAL A 88 -2.23 -19.35 -3.23
N GLU A 89 -3.39 -19.66 -2.67
CA GLU A 89 -4.30 -20.70 -3.16
C GLU A 89 -4.77 -20.43 -4.61
N GLN A 90 -5.00 -19.16 -4.96
CA GLN A 90 -5.33 -18.72 -6.32
C GLN A 90 -4.11 -18.58 -7.25
N GLN A 91 -2.90 -18.88 -6.77
CA GLN A 91 -1.64 -18.77 -7.52
C GLN A 91 -1.31 -17.36 -8.04
N VAL A 92 -1.83 -16.32 -7.39
CA VAL A 92 -1.57 -14.91 -7.77
C VAL A 92 -0.13 -14.50 -7.44
N SER A 93 0.41 -14.98 -6.31
CA SER A 93 1.80 -14.70 -5.91
C SER A 93 2.35 -15.75 -4.95
N THR A 94 3.64 -16.03 -5.07
CA THR A 94 4.41 -16.89 -4.16
C THR A 94 5.29 -16.08 -3.18
N ASP A 95 5.15 -14.76 -3.19
CA ASP A 95 5.84 -13.84 -2.30
C ASP A 95 4.87 -12.77 -1.80
N ILE A 96 4.38 -12.92 -0.55
CA ILE A 96 3.38 -12.04 0.05
C ILE A 96 3.83 -11.63 1.45
N VAL A 97 3.97 -10.32 1.66
CA VAL A 97 4.19 -9.75 3.00
C VAL A 97 2.85 -9.26 3.55
N VAL A 98 2.41 -9.79 4.69
CA VAL A 98 1.20 -9.31 5.38
C VAL A 98 1.54 -8.04 6.16
N ALA A 99 0.97 -6.90 5.73
CA ALA A 99 1.37 -5.56 6.16
C ALA A 99 1.04 -5.20 7.62
N TYR A 100 0.32 -6.06 8.33
CA TYR A 100 -0.10 -5.82 9.72
C TYR A 100 0.07 -7.09 10.55
N PRO A 101 0.40 -6.97 11.84
CA PRO A 101 0.34 -8.09 12.76
C PRO A 101 -1.05 -8.74 12.75
N THR A 102 -1.10 -10.05 12.91
CA THR A 102 -2.36 -10.80 12.86
C THR A 102 -2.64 -11.50 14.18
N THR A 103 -3.92 -11.53 14.58
CA THR A 103 -4.46 -12.32 15.70
C THR A 103 -5.45 -13.39 15.21
N ASP A 104 -5.52 -13.59 13.89
CA ASP A 104 -6.44 -14.56 13.28
C ASP A 104 -5.96 -16.01 13.53
N ALA A 105 -6.44 -16.61 14.59
CA ALA A 105 -6.12 -17.98 15.00
C ALA A 105 -6.33 -19.03 13.88
N GLY A 106 -7.45 -18.90 13.15
CA GLY A 106 -7.76 -19.82 12.03
C GLY A 106 -6.80 -19.65 10.86
N GLY A 107 -6.44 -18.42 10.52
CA GLY A 107 -5.44 -18.12 9.50
C GLY A 107 -4.05 -18.62 9.90
N ILE A 108 -3.63 -18.41 11.15
CA ILE A 108 -2.32 -18.87 11.64
C ILE A 108 -2.23 -20.41 11.60
N ARG A 109 -3.25 -21.14 12.05
CA ARG A 109 -3.26 -22.62 11.95
C ARG A 109 -3.22 -23.09 10.50
N LYS A 110 -3.95 -22.43 9.59
CA LYS A 110 -3.91 -22.78 8.15
C LYS A 110 -2.52 -22.54 7.57
N LEU A 111 -1.84 -21.43 7.93
CA LEU A 111 -0.46 -21.14 7.54
C LEU A 111 0.50 -22.23 8.01
N LEU A 112 0.40 -22.64 9.28
CA LEU A 112 1.27 -23.64 9.91
C LEU A 112 1.02 -25.09 9.43
N ALA A 113 -0.11 -25.33 8.77
CA ALA A 113 -0.47 -26.63 8.21
C ALA A 113 -0.06 -26.79 6.73
N ASP A 114 0.44 -25.73 6.08
CA ASP A 114 0.74 -25.74 4.66
C ASP A 114 2.11 -25.09 4.37
N ASP A 115 3.08 -25.94 4.04
CA ASP A 115 4.45 -25.55 3.72
C ASP A 115 4.56 -24.57 2.54
N VAL A 116 3.64 -24.64 1.57
CA VAL A 116 3.64 -23.75 0.41
C VAL A 116 3.28 -22.33 0.86
N SER A 117 2.20 -22.19 1.61
CA SER A 117 1.79 -20.91 2.17
C SER A 117 2.83 -20.36 3.15
N ALA A 118 3.45 -21.20 3.98
CA ALA A 118 4.45 -20.76 4.95
C ALA A 118 5.72 -20.20 4.29
N ARG A 119 6.12 -20.77 3.17
CA ARG A 119 7.24 -20.23 2.37
C ARG A 119 6.89 -18.98 1.61
N ALA A 120 5.64 -18.84 1.18
CA ALA A 120 5.17 -17.71 0.37
C ALA A 120 4.79 -16.47 1.20
N ILE A 121 4.46 -16.65 2.49
CA ILE A 121 3.87 -15.58 3.32
C ILE A 121 4.83 -15.19 4.44
N THR A 122 5.15 -13.90 4.49
CA THR A 122 5.88 -13.26 5.59
C THR A 122 4.91 -12.51 6.49
N LEU A 123 4.95 -12.78 7.80
CA LEU A 123 4.11 -12.10 8.79
C LEU A 123 4.84 -10.90 9.40
N MET A 124 4.10 -9.81 9.57
CA MET A 124 4.59 -8.61 10.25
C MET A 124 4.45 -8.74 11.76
N ILE A 125 5.48 -8.32 12.49
CA ILE A 125 5.44 -8.15 13.96
C ILE A 125 6.11 -6.85 14.38
N ASP A 126 5.83 -6.39 15.59
CA ASP A 126 6.50 -5.26 16.24
C ASP A 126 6.72 -5.47 17.74
N SER A 127 6.47 -6.68 18.22
CA SER A 127 6.57 -7.07 19.62
C SER A 127 6.86 -8.56 19.76
N THR A 128 7.58 -8.93 20.81
CA THR A 128 7.79 -10.34 21.18
C THR A 128 6.50 -11.06 21.57
N THR A 129 5.48 -10.33 22.01
CA THR A 129 4.15 -10.92 22.30
C THR A 129 3.47 -11.47 21.04
N HIS A 130 3.83 -10.97 19.84
CA HIS A 130 3.36 -11.54 18.59
C HIS A 130 4.00 -12.93 18.35
N LEU A 131 5.27 -13.12 18.72
CA LEU A 131 5.92 -14.43 18.64
C LEU A 131 5.27 -15.44 19.60
N ASP A 132 4.95 -15.00 20.83
CA ASP A 132 4.27 -15.84 21.83
C ASP A 132 2.88 -16.27 21.31
N LEU A 133 2.16 -15.35 20.69
CA LEU A 133 0.88 -15.65 20.07
C LEU A 133 1.01 -16.68 18.93
N LEU A 134 1.97 -16.49 18.02
CA LEU A 134 2.19 -17.40 16.90
C LEU A 134 2.59 -18.80 17.39
N ASP A 135 3.47 -18.88 18.38
CA ASP A 135 3.86 -20.16 18.99
C ASP A 135 2.70 -20.88 19.67
N SER A 136 1.76 -20.14 20.28
CA SER A 136 0.59 -20.75 20.93
C SER A 136 -0.32 -21.53 19.96
N TYR A 137 -0.15 -21.33 18.65
CA TYR A 137 -0.92 -22.03 17.60
C TYR A 137 -0.12 -23.09 16.84
N ARG A 138 1.14 -23.35 17.20
CA ARG A 138 1.98 -24.32 16.45
C ARG A 138 1.52 -25.77 16.55
N ASP A 139 0.89 -26.15 17.65
CA ASP A 139 0.39 -27.53 17.87
C ASP A 139 1.38 -28.63 17.43
N GLY A 140 2.70 -28.42 17.70
CA GLY A 140 3.78 -29.31 17.29
C GLY A 140 4.27 -29.13 15.84
N SER A 141 3.75 -28.20 15.06
CA SER A 141 4.27 -27.90 13.72
C SER A 141 5.70 -27.35 13.78
N SER A 142 6.59 -27.92 12.95
CA SER A 142 7.98 -27.48 12.76
C SER A 142 8.14 -26.49 11.59
N VAL A 143 7.05 -26.12 10.93
CA VAL A 143 7.07 -25.21 9.78
C VAL A 143 7.60 -23.85 10.20
N PRO A 144 8.68 -23.33 9.59
CA PRO A 144 9.20 -22.00 9.89
C PRO A 144 8.21 -20.91 9.49
N ILE A 145 8.09 -19.89 10.32
CA ILE A 145 7.32 -18.66 10.01
C ILE A 145 8.30 -17.58 9.62
N ARG A 146 8.13 -17.04 8.41
CA ARG A 146 8.86 -15.88 7.92
C ARG A 146 8.35 -14.61 8.59
N ILE A 147 9.23 -13.81 9.15
CA ILE A 147 8.93 -12.63 9.95
C ILE A 147 9.56 -11.39 9.33
N ALA A 148 8.79 -10.31 9.30
CA ALA A 148 9.29 -8.94 9.08
C ALA A 148 8.96 -8.04 10.26
N LEU A 149 9.85 -7.09 10.57
CA LEU A 149 9.64 -6.11 11.64
C LEU A 149 8.94 -4.85 11.07
N ASP A 150 7.82 -4.43 11.67
CA ASP A 150 7.23 -3.11 11.42
C ASP A 150 7.94 -2.06 12.30
N VAL A 151 8.69 -1.17 11.69
CA VAL A 151 9.41 -0.10 12.38
C VAL A 151 8.74 1.24 12.08
N ASP A 152 8.40 1.99 13.12
CA ASP A 152 7.72 3.29 12.98
C ASP A 152 8.55 4.27 12.16
N ALA A 153 7.97 4.78 11.08
CA ALA A 153 8.59 5.72 10.15
C ALA A 153 8.12 7.17 10.36
N GLY A 154 7.46 7.49 11.46
CA GLY A 154 6.97 8.82 11.76
C GLY A 154 8.08 9.85 11.91
N PHE A 155 7.77 11.10 11.57
CA PHE A 155 8.62 12.25 11.74
C PHE A 155 8.52 12.82 13.15
N ARG A 156 9.66 13.07 13.80
CA ARG A 156 9.74 13.63 15.14
C ARG A 156 10.16 15.07 15.09
N LEU A 157 9.33 15.94 15.65
CA LEU A 157 9.61 17.35 15.82
C LEU A 157 9.49 17.70 17.31
N GLY A 158 10.61 17.72 18.03
CA GLY A 158 10.63 17.80 19.49
C GLY A 158 9.85 16.65 20.13
N ARG A 159 8.78 16.97 20.87
CA ARG A 159 7.89 15.97 21.49
C ARG A 159 6.76 15.48 20.56
N SER A 160 6.59 16.11 19.41
CA SER A 160 5.53 15.78 18.48
C SER A 160 5.94 14.63 17.56
N HIS A 161 5.02 13.68 17.37
CA HIS A 161 5.12 12.59 16.41
C HIS A 161 4.12 12.84 15.26
N ILE A 162 4.62 12.98 14.05
CA ILE A 162 3.83 13.22 12.84
C ILE A 162 3.94 11.98 11.95
N GLY A 163 2.84 11.32 11.70
CA GLY A 163 2.80 10.10 10.89
C GLY A 163 1.91 9.02 11.50
N PRO A 164 1.82 7.87 10.86
CA PRO A 164 1.10 6.73 11.41
C PRO A 164 1.84 6.20 12.64
N LYS A 165 1.14 6.12 13.76
CA LYS A 165 1.66 5.52 14.98
C LYS A 165 1.44 4.02 14.93
N ARG A 166 2.22 3.32 14.12
CA ARG A 166 1.98 1.91 13.81
C ARG A 166 2.66 0.95 14.75
N SER A 167 3.88 1.27 15.17
CA SER A 167 4.76 0.35 15.88
C SER A 167 5.42 1.04 17.08
N PRO A 168 5.68 0.32 18.17
CA PRO A 168 6.53 0.79 19.26
C PRO A 168 8.01 0.81 18.89
N LEU A 169 8.43 0.10 17.83
CA LEU A 169 9.83 0.04 17.40
C LEU A 169 10.22 1.32 16.68
N GLN A 170 11.03 2.13 17.32
CA GLN A 170 11.33 3.49 16.85
C GLN A 170 12.81 3.79 16.70
N ASP A 171 13.66 3.03 17.40
CA ASP A 171 15.11 3.21 17.43
C ASP A 171 15.84 1.87 17.31
N LEU A 172 17.18 1.96 17.18
CA LEU A 172 18.04 0.81 16.98
C LEU A 172 17.92 -0.22 18.10
N ASP A 173 17.94 0.23 19.37
CA ASP A 173 17.98 -0.70 20.51
C ASP A 173 16.69 -1.52 20.63
N GLN A 174 15.54 -0.88 20.39
CA GLN A 174 14.24 -1.56 20.37
C GLN A 174 14.17 -2.57 19.24
N VAL A 175 14.61 -2.20 18.04
CA VAL A 175 14.62 -3.08 16.88
C VAL A 175 15.55 -4.26 17.09
N LEU A 176 16.78 -4.03 17.55
CA LEU A 176 17.74 -5.10 17.84
C LEU A 176 17.26 -6.05 18.94
N THR A 177 16.56 -5.53 19.95
CA THR A 177 16.00 -6.35 21.02
C THR A 177 14.98 -7.36 20.45
N VAL A 178 14.06 -6.92 19.62
CA VAL A 178 13.05 -7.81 19.01
C VAL A 178 13.70 -8.72 17.97
N ALA A 179 14.60 -8.20 17.13
CA ALA A 179 15.32 -8.99 16.13
C ALA A 179 16.07 -10.17 16.74
N LYS A 180 16.83 -9.94 17.82
CA LYS A 180 17.55 -11.00 18.56
C LYS A 180 16.60 -12.05 19.14
N GLN A 181 15.42 -11.65 19.59
CA GLN A 181 14.40 -12.58 20.09
C GLN A 181 13.83 -13.46 18.95
N VAL A 182 13.61 -12.88 17.75
CA VAL A 182 13.18 -13.66 16.57
C VAL A 182 14.26 -14.67 16.21
N ILE A 183 15.53 -14.24 16.08
CA ILE A 183 16.65 -15.08 15.67
C ILE A 183 16.92 -16.20 16.69
N ALA A 184 16.79 -15.93 17.98
CA ALA A 184 17.03 -16.91 19.04
C ALA A 184 15.89 -17.93 19.19
N ARG A 185 14.72 -17.68 18.61
CA ARG A 185 13.53 -18.50 18.79
C ARG A 185 13.37 -19.50 17.64
N PRO A 186 13.45 -20.81 17.90
CA PRO A 186 13.31 -21.83 16.85
C PRO A 186 11.99 -21.70 16.09
N GLY A 187 12.05 -21.89 14.78
CA GLY A 187 10.87 -21.87 13.91
C GLY A 187 10.43 -20.48 13.48
N PHE A 188 11.25 -19.45 13.68
CA PHE A 188 11.04 -18.12 13.11
C PHE A 188 12.27 -17.69 12.32
N ASP A 189 12.02 -17.17 11.12
CA ASP A 189 13.04 -16.63 10.23
C ASP A 189 12.83 -15.12 10.05
N LEU A 190 13.77 -14.31 10.55
CA LEU A 190 13.74 -12.87 10.33
C LEU A 190 14.25 -12.56 8.93
N VAL A 191 13.34 -12.20 8.03
CA VAL A 191 13.63 -12.00 6.60
C VAL A 191 13.50 -10.57 6.12
N GLY A 192 12.84 -9.68 6.89
CA GLY A 192 12.64 -8.32 6.40
C GLY A 192 12.29 -7.28 7.45
N VAL A 193 12.29 -6.05 6.99
CA VAL A 193 11.85 -4.87 7.74
C VAL A 193 10.92 -4.04 6.88
N MET A 194 9.91 -3.43 7.49
CA MET A 194 9.05 -2.44 6.85
C MET A 194 9.08 -1.12 7.60
N THR A 195 9.18 -0.02 6.84
CA THR A 195 9.13 1.35 7.36
C THR A 195 8.22 2.20 6.46
N TYR A 196 6.97 2.41 6.84
CA TYR A 196 6.01 3.15 6.02
C TYR A 196 5.87 4.61 6.45
N GLU A 197 6.34 5.54 5.64
CA GLU A 197 6.26 6.99 5.85
C GLU A 197 4.94 7.60 5.37
N GLY A 198 3.83 7.25 6.04
CA GLY A 198 2.49 7.71 5.66
C GLY A 198 2.30 9.23 5.67
N GLN A 199 3.07 9.97 6.50
CA GLN A 199 3.08 11.44 6.55
C GLN A 199 3.71 12.07 5.29
N VAL A 200 4.42 11.29 4.49
CA VAL A 200 4.96 11.72 3.20
C VAL A 200 4.11 11.18 2.06
N ALA A 201 3.86 9.87 2.06
CA ALA A 201 3.15 9.17 0.99
C ALA A 201 1.67 9.55 0.88
N GLY A 202 1.01 9.88 1.99
CA GLY A 202 -0.44 10.10 2.09
C GLY A 202 -0.88 11.57 2.20
N VAL A 203 -0.01 12.54 1.92
CA VAL A 203 -0.33 13.97 2.10
C VAL A 203 -0.12 14.75 0.82
N GLN A 204 -1.16 15.46 0.38
CA GLN A 204 -1.12 16.37 -0.77
C GLN A 204 -0.20 17.57 -0.49
N ASP A 205 0.56 18.02 -1.49
CA ASP A 205 1.57 19.07 -1.35
C ASP A 205 1.52 20.16 -2.44
N SER A 206 0.44 20.18 -3.23
CA SER A 206 0.20 21.15 -4.29
C SER A 206 -1.27 21.57 -4.36
N ILE A 207 -1.89 21.89 -3.21
CA ILE A 207 -3.33 22.19 -3.10
C ILE A 207 -3.61 23.57 -3.70
N PRO A 208 -4.53 23.70 -4.68
CA PRO A 208 -4.92 24.99 -5.26
C PRO A 208 -5.40 25.98 -4.18
N GLY A 209 -5.00 27.23 -4.28
CA GLY A 209 -5.33 28.28 -3.31
C GLY A 209 -4.60 28.20 -1.95
N GLN A 210 -3.84 27.14 -1.67
CA GLN A 210 -3.16 26.94 -0.37
C GLN A 210 -1.62 26.92 -0.51
N ARG A 211 -1.05 27.92 -1.20
CA ARG A 211 0.40 27.98 -1.52
C ARG A 211 1.31 27.88 -0.29
N LEU A 212 1.00 28.62 0.79
CA LEU A 212 1.80 28.63 2.02
C LEU A 212 1.74 27.25 2.71
N LYS A 213 0.55 26.69 2.88
CA LYS A 213 0.37 25.36 3.46
C LYS A 213 1.09 24.30 2.64
N SER A 214 0.97 24.33 1.32
CA SER A 214 1.68 23.42 0.42
C SER A 214 3.20 23.53 0.56
N ALA A 215 3.74 24.76 0.72
CA ALA A 215 5.15 24.97 0.94
C ALA A 215 5.63 24.40 2.30
N VAL A 216 4.84 24.56 3.36
CA VAL A 216 5.13 23.98 4.69
C VAL A 216 5.11 22.46 4.62
N VAL A 217 4.10 21.87 3.96
CA VAL A 217 4.01 20.41 3.77
C VAL A 217 5.23 19.87 3.02
N ARG A 218 5.66 20.51 1.93
CA ARG A 218 6.87 20.09 1.20
C ARG A 218 8.13 20.12 2.07
N ARG A 219 8.32 21.18 2.87
CA ARG A 219 9.45 21.27 3.81
C ARG A 219 9.39 20.15 4.87
N MET A 220 8.21 19.89 5.41
CA MET A 220 7.99 18.81 6.37
C MET A 220 8.31 17.44 5.74
N LYS A 221 7.88 17.17 4.49
CA LYS A 221 8.22 15.94 3.77
C LYS A 221 9.74 15.77 3.63
N ILE A 222 10.45 16.81 3.18
CA ILE A 222 11.92 16.78 3.04
C ILE A 222 12.60 16.49 4.38
N ALA A 223 12.23 17.22 5.44
CA ALA A 223 12.80 17.00 6.77
C ALA A 223 12.48 15.60 7.32
N SER A 224 11.27 15.12 7.08
CA SER A 224 10.84 13.78 7.47
C SER A 224 11.67 12.70 6.78
N MET A 225 11.89 12.80 5.47
CA MET A 225 12.68 11.82 4.73
C MET A 225 14.15 11.84 5.15
N ALA A 226 14.75 13.01 5.37
CA ALA A 226 16.13 13.11 5.85
C ALA A 226 16.30 12.45 7.24
N GLN A 227 15.40 12.72 8.19
CA GLN A 227 15.42 12.10 9.52
C GLN A 227 15.22 10.58 9.44
N LEU A 228 14.31 10.13 8.54
CA LEU A 228 14.02 8.72 8.38
C LEU A 228 15.19 7.97 7.75
N ALA A 229 15.85 8.54 6.73
CA ALA A 229 17.01 7.93 6.08
C ALA A 229 18.17 7.72 7.07
N GLU A 230 18.45 8.72 7.92
CA GLU A 230 19.46 8.57 9.00
C GLU A 230 19.09 7.43 9.96
N ARG A 231 17.82 7.33 10.37
CA ARG A 231 17.34 6.29 11.28
C ARG A 231 17.37 4.91 10.63
N ARG A 232 16.90 4.78 9.36
CA ARG A 232 16.98 3.54 8.57
C ARG A 232 18.44 3.07 8.44
N GLY A 233 19.35 3.97 8.08
CA GLY A 233 20.77 3.63 7.94
C GLY A 233 21.38 3.07 9.22
N ARG A 234 21.12 3.69 10.39
CA ARG A 234 21.60 3.19 11.69
C ARG A 234 21.02 1.80 12.01
N ILE A 235 19.72 1.61 11.79
CA ILE A 235 19.07 0.33 12.07
C ILE A 235 19.56 -0.75 11.09
N ALA A 236 19.71 -0.43 9.81
CA ALA A 236 20.20 -1.35 8.79
C ALA A 236 21.63 -1.82 9.11
N THR A 237 22.51 -0.91 9.50
CA THR A 237 23.88 -1.27 9.93
C THR A 237 23.86 -2.21 11.14
N GLY A 238 23.07 -1.90 12.17
CA GLY A 238 23.01 -2.76 13.36
C GLY A 238 22.36 -4.12 13.10
N LEU A 239 21.36 -4.21 12.22
CA LEU A 239 20.77 -5.50 11.83
C LEU A 239 21.72 -6.33 10.99
N ALA A 240 22.50 -5.73 10.09
CA ALA A 240 23.49 -6.43 9.26
C ALA A 240 24.59 -7.15 10.07
N GLU A 241 24.82 -6.75 11.32
CA GLU A 241 25.76 -7.44 12.23
C GLU A 241 25.20 -8.77 12.76
N ILE A 242 23.88 -9.01 12.70
CA ILE A 242 23.23 -10.16 13.33
C ILE A 242 22.38 -11.00 12.38
N VAL A 243 21.97 -10.45 11.23
CA VAL A 243 21.10 -11.15 10.25
C VAL A 243 21.27 -10.55 8.85
N GLU A 244 21.20 -11.39 7.82
CA GLU A 244 21.04 -10.98 6.44
C GLU A 244 19.54 -10.94 6.12
N LEU A 245 19.05 -9.74 5.72
CA LEU A 245 17.65 -9.53 5.36
C LEU A 245 17.44 -9.73 3.86
N GLU A 246 16.33 -10.36 3.49
CA GLU A 246 15.92 -10.50 2.09
C GLU A 246 15.39 -9.19 1.54
N PHE A 247 14.72 -8.37 2.37
CA PHE A 247 14.15 -7.08 1.95
C PHE A 247 14.08 -6.04 3.06
N TRP A 248 14.10 -4.79 2.64
CA TRP A 248 13.68 -3.63 3.43
C TRP A 248 12.62 -2.85 2.66
N ASN A 249 11.36 -2.99 3.09
CA ASN A 249 10.22 -2.34 2.44
C ASN A 249 10.01 -0.91 2.94
N GLY A 250 9.71 -0.02 2.04
CA GLY A 250 9.35 1.36 2.34
C GLY A 250 8.43 1.95 1.28
N GLY A 251 8.05 3.19 1.48
CA GLY A 251 7.31 3.93 0.48
C GLY A 251 5.81 3.68 0.43
N GLY A 252 5.23 4.48 -0.41
CA GLY A 252 3.85 4.41 -0.86
C GLY A 252 3.74 5.16 -2.18
N SER A 253 2.63 5.04 -2.90
CA SER A 253 2.48 5.66 -4.24
C SER A 253 2.82 7.15 -4.30
N GLY A 254 2.72 7.87 -3.18
CA GLY A 254 3.01 9.31 -3.10
C GLY A 254 4.42 9.67 -2.59
N SER A 255 5.32 8.69 -2.36
CA SER A 255 6.69 8.94 -1.86
C SER A 255 7.77 8.17 -2.60
N LEU A 256 7.46 7.47 -3.69
CA LEU A 256 8.38 6.56 -4.39
C LEU A 256 9.73 7.22 -4.70
N GLU A 257 9.73 8.44 -5.25
CA GLU A 257 10.95 9.15 -5.65
C GLU A 257 11.88 9.43 -4.47
N ALA A 258 11.30 9.79 -3.33
CA ALA A 258 12.06 10.11 -2.14
C ALA A 258 12.57 8.85 -1.45
N THR A 259 11.76 7.76 -1.47
CA THR A 259 12.10 6.52 -0.79
C THR A 259 13.08 5.67 -1.59
N SER A 260 13.01 5.69 -2.93
CA SER A 260 13.95 4.96 -3.80
C SER A 260 15.41 5.47 -3.72
N THR A 261 15.63 6.66 -3.18
CA THR A 261 16.99 7.18 -2.98
C THR A 261 17.61 6.79 -1.63
N ASP A 262 16.85 6.13 -0.76
CA ASP A 262 17.32 5.70 0.56
C ASP A 262 18.06 4.36 0.43
N ALA A 263 19.36 4.36 0.76
CA ALA A 263 20.24 3.20 0.58
C ALA A 263 19.83 1.97 1.43
N ALA A 264 19.08 2.14 2.49
CA ALA A 264 18.59 1.03 3.30
C ALA A 264 17.38 0.33 2.67
N VAL A 265 16.64 0.99 1.77
CA VAL A 265 15.42 0.46 1.17
C VAL A 265 15.76 -0.36 -0.07
N THR A 266 15.37 -1.64 -0.07
CA THR A 266 15.61 -2.57 -1.17
C THR A 266 14.37 -2.86 -2.02
N GLU A 267 13.16 -2.53 -1.50
CA GLU A 267 11.91 -2.61 -2.24
C GLU A 267 10.93 -1.51 -1.81
N LEU A 268 10.04 -1.13 -2.70
CA LEU A 268 9.00 -0.13 -2.44
C LEU A 268 7.63 -0.79 -2.38
N ALA A 269 6.66 -0.13 -1.73
CA ALA A 269 5.26 -0.55 -1.79
C ALA A 269 4.42 0.47 -2.55
N ALA A 270 3.60 0.03 -3.48
CA ALA A 270 2.61 0.87 -4.14
C ALA A 270 1.36 0.08 -4.53
N GLY A 271 0.21 0.73 -4.51
CA GLY A 271 -1.05 0.11 -4.92
C GLY A 271 -2.04 1.16 -5.42
N SER A 272 -2.40 2.13 -4.59
CA SER A 272 -3.39 3.17 -4.95
C SER A 272 -2.97 4.04 -6.13
N GLY A 273 -1.69 4.16 -6.40
CA GLY A 273 -1.17 4.85 -7.59
C GLY A 273 -1.47 4.15 -8.91
N LEU A 274 -1.89 2.88 -8.90
CA LEU A 274 -2.36 2.17 -10.10
C LEU A 274 -3.77 2.61 -10.51
N LEU A 275 -4.65 2.90 -9.54
CA LEU A 275 -6.03 3.34 -9.78
C LEU A 275 -6.21 4.87 -9.69
N VAL A 276 -5.31 5.55 -9.02
CA VAL A 276 -5.25 7.02 -8.82
C VAL A 276 -6.58 7.59 -8.30
N PRO A 277 -6.92 7.37 -7.01
CA PRO A 277 -8.05 8.04 -6.38
C PRO A 277 -7.78 9.56 -6.24
N THR A 278 -8.83 10.34 -5.99
CA THR A 278 -8.78 11.81 -5.82
C THR A 278 -7.76 12.31 -4.80
N LEU A 279 -7.31 11.46 -3.87
CA LEU A 279 -6.19 11.76 -2.97
C LEU A 279 -4.95 12.27 -3.71
N PHE A 280 -4.73 11.83 -4.95
CA PHE A 280 -3.52 12.17 -5.72
C PHE A 280 -3.67 13.39 -6.62
N ASP A 281 -4.84 14.03 -6.69
CA ASP A 281 -5.10 15.18 -7.58
C ASP A 281 -4.17 16.38 -7.33
N HIS A 282 -3.63 16.48 -6.11
CA HIS A 282 -2.83 17.63 -5.69
C HIS A 282 -1.44 17.24 -5.17
N TYR A 283 -0.81 16.25 -5.80
CA TYR A 283 0.60 15.94 -5.64
C TYR A 283 1.42 16.63 -6.73
N ARG A 284 2.60 17.12 -6.34
CA ARG A 284 3.52 17.75 -7.30
C ARG A 284 4.33 16.73 -8.11
N SER A 285 4.53 15.56 -7.56
CA SER A 285 5.48 14.58 -8.06
C SER A 285 4.99 13.76 -9.25
N PHE A 286 3.67 13.72 -9.49
CA PHE A 286 3.10 13.00 -10.61
C PHE A 286 1.76 13.56 -11.10
N GLU A 287 1.41 13.25 -12.35
CA GLU A 287 0.15 13.63 -12.95
C GLU A 287 -0.90 12.53 -12.74
N PRO A 288 -2.03 12.83 -12.14
CA PRO A 288 -3.08 11.85 -11.89
C PRO A 288 -3.74 11.38 -13.19
N ARG A 289 -3.86 10.06 -13.34
CA ARG A 289 -4.64 9.40 -14.40
C ARG A 289 -5.65 8.46 -13.74
N PRO A 290 -6.85 8.95 -13.35
CA PRO A 290 -7.86 8.09 -12.77
C PRO A 290 -8.11 6.88 -13.66
N ALA A 291 -8.04 5.67 -13.07
CA ALA A 291 -8.24 4.43 -13.79
C ALA A 291 -9.46 3.65 -13.28
N ALA A 292 -10.05 4.01 -12.14
CA ALA A 292 -11.24 3.37 -11.60
C ALA A 292 -12.39 4.36 -11.46
N PHE A 293 -13.54 3.96 -11.98
CA PHE A 293 -14.76 4.77 -11.99
C PHE A 293 -15.96 3.92 -11.58
N TYR A 294 -17.00 4.55 -11.05
CA TYR A 294 -18.30 3.90 -10.92
C TYR A 294 -19.40 4.74 -11.55
N GLY A 295 -20.21 4.04 -12.35
CA GLY A 295 -21.42 4.58 -12.92
C GLY A 295 -22.57 4.42 -11.92
N LEU A 296 -23.27 5.53 -11.68
CA LEU A 296 -24.48 5.55 -10.86
C LEU A 296 -25.67 5.91 -11.75
N PRO A 297 -26.78 5.17 -11.71
CA PRO A 297 -27.95 5.50 -12.50
C PRO A 297 -28.59 6.81 -12.01
N VAL A 298 -28.89 7.68 -12.94
CA VAL A 298 -29.69 8.89 -12.68
C VAL A 298 -31.16 8.44 -12.53
N VAL A 299 -31.72 8.64 -11.33
CA VAL A 299 -33.10 8.22 -11.02
C VAL A 299 -34.09 9.40 -11.02
N ARG A 300 -33.59 10.64 -10.96
CA ARG A 300 -34.40 11.87 -11.07
C ARG A 300 -33.59 12.98 -11.67
N ARG A 301 -34.29 13.85 -12.39
CA ARG A 301 -33.75 15.13 -12.87
C ARG A 301 -34.75 16.24 -12.56
N PRO A 302 -34.65 16.85 -11.34
CA PRO A 302 -35.60 17.90 -10.92
C PRO A 302 -35.57 19.15 -11.80
N ASN A 303 -34.40 19.49 -12.36
CA ASN A 303 -34.20 20.60 -13.30
C ASN A 303 -32.97 20.36 -14.19
N ALA A 304 -32.60 21.32 -15.01
CA ALA A 304 -31.48 21.22 -15.94
C ALA A 304 -30.10 21.07 -15.24
N GLU A 305 -29.97 21.56 -14.02
CA GLU A 305 -28.70 21.70 -13.30
C GLU A 305 -28.49 20.62 -12.23
N VAL A 306 -29.56 19.88 -11.88
CA VAL A 306 -29.53 18.91 -10.76
C VAL A 306 -30.01 17.53 -11.20
N VAL A 307 -29.26 16.52 -10.82
CA VAL A 307 -29.66 15.11 -10.95
C VAL A 307 -29.58 14.42 -9.61
N THR A 308 -30.46 13.44 -9.39
CA THR A 308 -30.35 12.49 -8.27
C THR A 308 -29.86 11.16 -8.80
N VAL A 309 -28.80 10.63 -8.20
CA VAL A 309 -28.25 9.32 -8.54
C VAL A 309 -28.60 8.29 -7.46
N ALA A 310 -28.73 7.03 -7.85
CA ALA A 310 -28.92 5.93 -6.91
C ALA A 310 -27.56 5.40 -6.43
N GLY A 311 -27.31 5.47 -5.13
CA GLY A 311 -26.03 5.08 -4.52
C GLY A 311 -25.06 6.22 -4.34
N GLY A 312 -23.87 5.93 -3.85
CA GLY A 312 -22.81 6.89 -3.55
C GLY A 312 -22.11 6.59 -2.23
N GLY A 313 -21.28 7.54 -1.76
CA GLY A 313 -20.64 7.45 -0.44
C GLY A 313 -19.48 6.45 -0.32
N PHE A 314 -18.92 6.00 -1.43
CA PHE A 314 -17.79 5.09 -1.43
C PHE A 314 -16.47 5.84 -1.13
N LEU A 315 -15.73 5.37 -0.12
CA LEU A 315 -14.39 5.86 0.20
C LEU A 315 -13.36 4.82 -0.24
N ALA A 316 -12.56 5.17 -1.23
CA ALA A 316 -11.59 4.24 -1.81
C ALA A 316 -10.46 3.88 -0.84
N SER A 317 -9.99 4.82 0.00
CA SER A 317 -8.86 4.59 0.92
C SER A 317 -8.79 5.63 2.03
N GLY A 318 -8.36 5.19 3.22
CA GLY A 318 -8.09 6.04 4.37
C GLY A 318 -9.33 6.55 5.11
N PRO A 319 -9.18 7.42 6.11
CA PRO A 319 -10.29 8.03 6.83
C PRO A 319 -11.12 8.94 5.92
N ALA A 320 -12.40 9.08 6.24
CA ALA A 320 -13.31 9.96 5.50
C ALA A 320 -12.79 11.41 5.47
N GLY A 321 -12.84 12.04 4.31
CA GLY A 321 -12.43 13.42 4.10
C GLY A 321 -12.82 13.89 2.70
N VAL A 322 -12.96 15.20 2.55
CA VAL A 322 -13.32 15.81 1.24
C VAL A 322 -12.27 15.55 0.15
N ASP A 323 -11.01 15.31 0.55
CA ASP A 323 -9.89 14.98 -0.33
C ASP A 323 -9.87 13.51 -0.78
N ARG A 324 -10.81 12.69 -0.29
CA ARG A 324 -10.91 11.24 -0.55
C ARG A 324 -12.28 10.79 -1.01
N ALA A 325 -13.25 11.70 -0.98
CA ALA A 325 -14.56 11.42 -1.53
C ALA A 325 -14.49 11.33 -3.06
N PRO A 326 -15.28 10.44 -3.68
CA PRO A 326 -15.44 10.45 -5.13
C PRO A 326 -16.04 11.77 -5.59
N THR A 327 -15.57 12.25 -6.74
CA THR A 327 -16.06 13.46 -7.37
C THR A 327 -16.75 13.13 -8.69
N PRO A 328 -17.78 13.89 -9.12
CA PRO A 328 -18.35 13.74 -10.44
C PRO A 328 -17.27 13.93 -11.50
N TRP A 329 -17.18 12.96 -12.41
CA TRP A 329 -16.21 13.00 -13.50
C TRP A 329 -16.84 13.37 -14.82
N ALA A 330 -18.03 12.84 -15.06
CA ALA A 330 -18.91 13.08 -16.19
C ALA A 330 -20.37 12.92 -15.72
N PRO A 331 -21.35 13.46 -16.42
CA PRO A 331 -21.39 13.68 -17.83
C PRO A 331 -20.50 14.80 -18.33
#